data_d8826e92606441ee68fe707c52319f0c
#
_entry.id   d8826e92606441ee68fe707c52319f0c
#
_cell.length_a   1.000
_cell.length_b   1.000
_cell.length_c   1.000
_cell.angle_alpha   90.00
_cell.angle_beta   90.00
_cell.angle_gamma   90.00
#
_symmetry.space_group_name_H-M   'P 1'
#
loop_
_entity.id
_entity.type
_entity.pdbx_description
1 polymer ?
#
loop_
_entity_poly.entity_id
_entity_poly.type
_entity_poly.pdbx_seq_one_letter_code
_entity_poly.pdbx_strand_id
1 'polypeptide(L)'
;ILGGSSGSGQHRPLPDGDGDNPSSIVDIFGSKATSIPRIQGDPGVRLACRDPQGQPLTAQEVYAKVNPSVVTVVSEQSEGASIGTGVIMTADGYVITNAHVISGGKSCWVALDTGVTYEVNLVGFDEEEDLAVLKADPQNPLPAAEFGNSDLVQVGDTAYAIGNPLGVELRGTMTNGIISAVNRAVEVDGKTMTLLQTSAALNNGNSGGPLINEYGQVIGINTLKMSTTDSTEATVEGLGFALPISSVS
;
A
#
# COMPACT_ATOMS: atom_id res chain seq x y z
N ILE A 1 -15.87 -59.82 42.12
CA ILE A 1 -15.64 -59.09 43.37
C ILE A 1 -15.00 -57.81 43.01
N LEU A 2 -15.83 -56.71 43.04
CA LEU A 2 -15.60 -55.42 43.64
C LEU A 2 -14.51 -54.57 42.97
N GLY A 3 -14.68 -53.34 42.66
CA GLY A 3 -15.61 -52.33 43.10
C GLY A 3 -15.42 -51.06 42.27
N GLY A 4 -16.50 -50.37 42.14
CA GLY A 4 -16.54 -49.11 41.43
C GLY A 4 -15.89 -47.95 42.22
N SER A 5 -15.46 -46.96 41.50
CA SER A 5 -15.28 -45.59 42.05
C SER A 5 -15.69 -44.58 40.99
N SER A 6 -16.80 -43.95 41.27
CA SER A 6 -17.30 -42.79 40.56
C SER A 6 -16.42 -41.59 40.88
N GLY A 7 -15.78 -41.04 39.86
CA GLY A 7 -15.12 -39.76 39.91
C GLY A 7 -15.95 -38.71 39.21
N SER A 8 -16.62 -37.87 39.95
CA SER A 8 -17.35 -36.69 39.49
C SER A 8 -16.34 -35.65 38.95
N GLY A 9 -16.27 -35.58 37.63
CA GLY A 9 -15.57 -34.50 36.97
C GLY A 9 -16.34 -33.17 37.13
N GLN A 10 -15.80 -32.29 37.95
CA GLN A 10 -16.27 -30.91 38.02
C GLN A 10 -15.97 -30.21 36.71
N HIS A 11 -17.02 -29.81 36.03
CA HIS A 11 -16.96 -28.82 34.95
C HIS A 11 -16.45 -27.49 35.55
N ARG A 12 -15.23 -27.15 35.20
CA ARG A 12 -14.70 -25.82 35.43
C ARG A 12 -15.24 -24.91 34.30
N PRO A 13 -15.94 -23.83 34.60
CA PRO A 13 -16.34 -22.90 33.56
C PRO A 13 -15.09 -22.29 32.92
N LEU A 14 -15.09 -22.23 31.58
CA LEU A 14 -14.12 -21.46 30.82
C LEU A 14 -14.29 -20.00 31.23
N PRO A 15 -13.21 -19.24 31.39
CA PRO A 15 -13.32 -17.79 31.61
C PRO A 15 -14.01 -17.16 30.40
N ASP A 16 -14.99 -16.34 30.67
CA ASP A 16 -15.66 -15.51 29.70
C ASP A 16 -14.61 -14.75 28.89
N GLY A 17 -14.70 -14.87 27.57
CA GLY A 17 -13.80 -14.19 26.67
C GLY A 17 -13.91 -12.68 26.86
N ASP A 18 -12.82 -12.08 27.21
CA ASP A 18 -12.65 -10.64 27.11
C ASP A 18 -12.98 -10.21 25.68
N GLY A 19 -13.87 -9.21 25.63
CA GLY A 19 -14.43 -8.74 24.38
C GLY A 19 -13.39 -8.43 23.33
N ASP A 20 -13.67 -8.89 22.14
CA ASP A 20 -12.91 -8.60 20.92
C ASP A 20 -12.59 -7.09 20.86
N ASN A 21 -11.32 -6.80 21.03
CA ASN A 21 -10.80 -5.48 20.71
C ASN A 21 -10.69 -5.38 19.18
N PRO A 22 -11.58 -4.67 18.48
CA PRO A 22 -11.62 -4.64 17.02
C PRO A 22 -10.44 -3.89 16.41
N SER A 23 -9.48 -3.47 17.23
CA SER A 23 -8.32 -2.66 16.80
C SER A 23 -7.06 -3.46 16.50
N SER A 24 -7.02 -4.77 16.74
CA SER A 24 -5.85 -5.59 16.44
C SER A 24 -6.11 -6.57 15.29
N ILE A 25 -5.24 -6.53 14.31
CA ILE A 25 -5.19 -7.49 13.22
C ILE A 25 -4.09 -8.48 13.52
N VAL A 26 -4.43 -9.75 13.64
CA VAL A 26 -3.47 -10.83 13.83
C VAL A 26 -3.07 -11.34 12.46
N ASP A 27 -1.79 -11.33 12.21
CA ASP A 27 -1.20 -11.92 11.02
C ASP A 27 -1.21 -13.44 11.10
N ILE A 28 -1.88 -14.06 10.16
CA ILE A 28 -1.97 -15.53 10.05
C ILE A 28 -0.77 -16.14 9.30
N PHE A 29 0.12 -15.31 8.75
CA PHE A 29 1.28 -15.75 7.95
C PHE A 29 2.65 -15.42 8.57
N GLY A 30 2.70 -14.97 9.81
CA GLY A 30 3.96 -14.70 10.53
C GLY A 30 4.52 -13.30 10.40
N SER A 31 3.85 -12.36 9.70
CA SER A 31 4.18 -10.96 9.76
C SER A 31 3.71 -10.34 11.10
N LYS A 32 4.18 -9.16 11.40
CA LYS A 32 3.86 -8.53 12.69
C LYS A 32 2.44 -8.00 12.69
N ALA A 33 1.62 -8.39 13.67
CA ALA A 33 0.30 -7.80 13.89
C ALA A 33 0.38 -6.27 13.97
N THR A 34 -0.53 -5.59 13.29
CA THR A 34 -0.67 -4.14 13.41
C THR A 34 -1.77 -3.80 14.41
N SER A 35 -1.50 -2.82 15.26
CA SER A 35 -2.46 -2.27 16.24
C SER A 35 -2.86 -0.83 15.94
N ILE A 36 -2.62 -0.36 14.71
CA ILE A 36 -3.13 0.93 14.23
C ILE A 36 -4.64 0.97 14.44
N PRO A 37 -5.20 2.02 15.06
CA PRO A 37 -6.64 2.11 15.27
C PRO A 37 -7.41 1.97 13.97
N ARG A 38 -8.45 1.13 14.01
CA ARG A 38 -9.30 0.87 12.84
C ARG A 38 -10.55 1.71 12.86
N ILE A 39 -10.97 2.09 11.67
CA ILE A 39 -12.32 2.66 11.45
C ILE A 39 -13.00 1.89 10.32
N GLN A 40 -14.31 1.94 10.33
CA GLN A 40 -15.11 1.43 9.23
C GLN A 40 -15.00 2.42 8.06
N GLY A 41 -14.57 1.93 6.89
CA GLY A 41 -14.60 2.70 5.66
C GLY A 41 -16.01 2.89 5.13
N ASP A 42 -16.18 3.89 4.28
CA ASP A 42 -17.40 4.06 3.49
C ASP A 42 -17.46 2.98 2.42
N PRO A 43 -18.45 2.07 2.44
CA PRO A 43 -18.57 1.02 1.43
C PRO A 43 -18.88 1.57 0.02
N GLY A 44 -19.20 2.86 -0.09
CA GLY A 44 -19.43 3.55 -1.36
C GLY A 44 -18.16 4.08 -2.03
N VAL A 45 -17.01 4.08 -1.33
CA VAL A 45 -15.76 4.53 -1.92
C VAL A 45 -15.32 3.58 -3.03
N ARG A 46 -15.09 4.13 -4.21
CA ARG A 46 -14.61 3.42 -5.38
C ARG A 46 -13.48 4.21 -6.03
N LEU A 47 -12.50 3.51 -6.57
CA LEU A 47 -11.52 4.11 -7.46
C LEU A 47 -12.16 4.36 -8.82
N ALA A 48 -12.30 5.62 -9.20
CA ALA A 48 -12.79 6.01 -10.51
C ALA A 48 -11.62 5.98 -11.51
N CYS A 49 -11.36 4.82 -12.11
CA CYS A 49 -10.37 4.70 -13.16
C CYS A 49 -10.90 5.28 -14.48
N ARG A 50 -10.09 6.12 -15.13
CA ARG A 50 -10.44 6.80 -16.37
C ARG A 50 -9.50 6.41 -17.49
N ASP A 51 -10.03 6.31 -18.69
CA ASP A 51 -9.21 6.13 -19.88
C ASP A 51 -8.39 7.39 -20.14
N PRO A 52 -7.17 7.25 -20.71
CA PRO A 52 -6.34 8.40 -21.06
C PRO A 52 -7.07 9.31 -22.05
N GLN A 53 -7.00 10.62 -21.81
CA GLN A 53 -7.63 11.63 -22.67
C GLN A 53 -6.67 12.78 -22.94
N GLY A 54 -6.79 13.39 -24.11
CA GLY A 54 -6.01 14.54 -24.50
C GLY A 54 -4.61 14.17 -24.99
N GLN A 55 -3.68 15.09 -24.82
CA GLN A 55 -2.28 14.93 -25.22
C GLN A 55 -1.42 14.46 -24.04
N PRO A 56 -0.36 13.67 -24.30
CA PRO A 56 0.62 13.34 -23.30
C PRO A 56 1.23 14.59 -22.68
N LEU A 57 1.46 14.53 -21.37
CA LEU A 57 2.12 15.58 -20.60
C LEU A 57 3.65 15.39 -20.65
N THR A 58 4.38 16.50 -20.45
CA THR A 58 5.82 16.40 -20.20
C THR A 58 6.08 15.81 -18.82
N ALA A 59 7.30 15.32 -18.59
CA ALA A 59 7.69 14.80 -17.28
C ALA A 59 7.49 15.84 -16.16
N GLN A 60 7.80 17.12 -16.42
CA GLN A 60 7.57 18.21 -15.47
C GLN A 60 6.09 18.42 -15.16
N GLU A 61 5.23 18.33 -16.17
CA GLU A 61 3.78 18.46 -16.00
C GLU A 61 3.18 17.26 -15.26
N VAL A 62 3.66 16.05 -15.53
CA VAL A 62 3.29 14.86 -14.76
C VAL A 62 3.65 15.01 -13.29
N TYR A 63 4.86 15.45 -13.01
CA TYR A 63 5.32 15.70 -11.64
C TYR A 63 4.45 16.73 -10.93
N ALA A 64 4.22 17.87 -11.55
CA ALA A 64 3.41 18.95 -10.98
C ALA A 64 1.97 18.50 -10.69
N LYS A 65 1.40 17.66 -11.54
CA LYS A 65 0.04 17.13 -11.39
C LYS A 65 -0.05 16.11 -10.25
N VAL A 66 0.89 15.18 -10.17
CA VAL A 66 0.75 13.98 -9.31
C VAL A 66 1.42 14.15 -7.95
N ASN A 67 2.56 14.85 -7.86
CA ASN A 67 3.30 14.97 -6.61
C ASN A 67 2.47 15.46 -5.41
N PRO A 68 1.54 16.42 -5.54
CA PRO A 68 0.69 16.84 -4.42
C PRO A 68 -0.19 15.72 -3.84
N SER A 69 -0.47 14.68 -4.62
CA SER A 69 -1.27 13.51 -4.20
C SER A 69 -0.43 12.40 -3.59
N VAL A 70 0.90 12.55 -3.57
CA VAL A 70 1.84 11.56 -3.02
C VAL A 70 2.22 11.95 -1.60
N VAL A 71 2.07 11.02 -0.68
CA VAL A 71 2.36 11.25 0.74
C VAL A 71 3.44 10.31 1.24
N THR A 72 4.18 10.77 2.25
CA THR A 72 5.02 9.89 3.06
C THR A 72 4.14 9.18 4.08
N VAL A 73 4.26 7.87 4.18
CA VAL A 73 3.58 7.07 5.20
C VAL A 73 4.60 6.67 6.26
N VAL A 74 4.32 7.01 7.51
CA VAL A 74 5.17 6.67 8.65
C VAL A 74 4.36 5.81 9.61
N SER A 75 4.79 4.58 9.83
CA SER A 75 4.19 3.65 10.78
C SER A 75 5.13 3.44 11.96
N GLU A 76 4.73 3.91 13.13
CA GLU A 76 5.48 3.68 14.36
C GLU A 76 5.36 2.23 14.79
N GLN A 77 6.48 1.64 15.14
CA GLN A 77 6.58 0.26 15.58
C GLN A 77 7.06 0.18 17.02
N SER A 78 7.18 -1.02 17.58
CA SER A 78 7.73 -1.22 18.94
C SER A 78 9.16 -0.72 19.06
N GLU A 79 9.94 -0.83 17.98
CA GLU A 79 11.29 -0.32 17.85
C GLU A 79 11.43 0.37 16.49
N GLY A 80 11.51 1.71 16.52
CA GLY A 80 11.69 2.52 15.33
C GLY A 80 10.38 2.77 14.55
N ALA A 81 10.52 3.02 13.27
CA ALA A 81 9.42 3.30 12.37
C ALA A 81 9.65 2.66 10.99
N SER A 82 8.56 2.27 10.34
CA SER A 82 8.55 1.93 8.92
C SER A 82 8.14 3.16 8.12
N ILE A 83 8.86 3.44 7.04
CA ILE A 83 8.61 4.58 6.17
C ILE A 83 8.37 4.07 4.76
N GLY A 84 7.33 4.57 4.13
CA GLY A 84 6.99 4.28 2.75
C GLY A 84 6.28 5.45 2.10
N THR A 85 5.66 5.17 0.98
CA THR A 85 4.92 6.15 0.18
C THR A 85 3.46 5.73 0.09
N GLY A 86 2.56 6.68 -0.05
CA GLY A 86 1.14 6.47 -0.28
C GLY A 86 0.58 7.43 -1.31
N VAL A 87 -0.63 7.17 -1.75
CA VAL A 87 -1.35 7.98 -2.73
C VAL A 87 -2.70 8.38 -2.15
N ILE A 88 -3.02 9.66 -2.19
CA ILE A 88 -4.33 10.18 -1.81
C ILE A 88 -5.36 9.74 -2.85
N MET A 89 -6.33 8.93 -2.42
CA MET A 89 -7.39 8.40 -3.27
C MET A 89 -8.54 9.37 -3.43
N THR A 90 -8.91 10.05 -2.34
CA THR A 90 -10.10 10.91 -2.26
C THR A 90 -9.80 12.18 -1.50
N ALA A 91 -10.53 13.24 -1.81
CA ALA A 91 -10.36 14.54 -1.15
C ALA A 91 -10.71 14.50 0.35
N ASP A 92 -11.53 13.58 0.80
CA ASP A 92 -11.90 13.38 2.19
C ASP A 92 -10.90 12.53 3.00
N GLY A 93 -9.79 12.10 2.39
CA GLY A 93 -8.63 11.62 3.12
C GLY A 93 -8.35 10.12 3.08
N TYR A 94 -8.93 9.36 2.16
CA TYR A 94 -8.51 7.98 1.92
C TYR A 94 -7.13 7.95 1.25
N VAL A 95 -6.25 7.10 1.75
CA VAL A 95 -4.87 6.93 1.25
C VAL A 95 -4.61 5.45 1.02
N ILE A 96 -4.07 5.10 -0.14
CA ILE A 96 -3.62 3.75 -0.45
C ILE A 96 -2.10 3.66 -0.29
N THR A 97 -1.63 2.55 0.24
CA THR A 97 -0.21 2.21 0.39
C THR A 97 -0.03 0.68 0.37
N ASN A 98 1.18 0.19 0.60
CA ASN A 98 1.41 -1.25 0.75
C ASN A 98 1.12 -1.73 2.18
N ALA A 99 0.63 -2.96 2.31
CA ALA A 99 0.39 -3.58 3.61
C ALA A 99 1.68 -3.73 4.42
N HIS A 100 2.81 -4.06 3.78
CA HIS A 100 4.08 -4.23 4.49
C HIS A 100 4.60 -2.92 5.13
N VAL A 101 4.20 -1.75 4.62
CA VAL A 101 4.58 -0.45 5.21
C VAL A 101 3.96 -0.27 6.60
N ILE A 102 2.75 -0.77 6.80
CA ILE A 102 2.01 -0.63 8.07
C ILE A 102 2.08 -1.86 8.97
N SER A 103 2.67 -2.94 8.50
CA SER A 103 2.82 -4.19 9.27
C SER A 103 3.59 -3.96 10.55
N GLY A 104 3.05 -4.43 11.68
CA GLY A 104 3.61 -4.23 13.00
C GLY A 104 3.48 -2.83 13.58
N GLY A 105 2.77 -1.93 12.89
CA GLY A 105 2.54 -0.57 13.35
C GLY A 105 1.62 -0.46 14.55
N LYS A 106 1.88 0.51 15.42
CA LYS A 106 1.04 0.89 16.56
C LYS A 106 0.23 2.15 16.27
N SER A 107 0.82 3.06 15.53
CA SER A 107 0.21 4.30 15.04
C SER A 107 0.75 4.59 13.64
N CYS A 108 0.03 5.37 12.87
CA CYS A 108 0.39 5.70 11.50
C CYS A 108 0.06 7.15 11.18
N TRP A 109 0.91 7.81 10.42
CA TRP A 109 0.76 9.19 9.98
C TRP A 109 1.09 9.29 8.52
N VAL A 110 0.51 10.29 7.86
CA VAL A 110 0.87 10.67 6.50
C VAL A 110 1.34 12.12 6.49
N ALA A 111 2.35 12.40 5.69
CA ALA A 111 2.87 13.74 5.48
C ALA A 111 2.71 14.13 4.01
N LEU A 112 2.08 15.27 3.77
CA LEU A 112 1.92 15.86 2.44
C LEU A 112 3.22 16.52 1.98
N ASP A 113 3.31 16.83 0.69
CA ASP A 113 4.42 17.59 0.10
C ASP A 113 4.59 18.98 0.73
N THR A 114 3.52 19.58 1.25
CA THR A 114 3.52 20.82 2.00
C THR A 114 4.14 20.72 3.39
N GLY A 115 4.38 19.51 3.90
CA GLY A 115 4.83 19.24 5.26
C GLY A 115 3.70 19.10 6.28
N VAL A 116 2.45 19.28 5.90
CA VAL A 116 1.29 19.04 6.75
C VAL A 116 1.18 17.54 7.02
N THR A 117 0.97 17.16 8.27
CA THR A 117 0.85 15.77 8.71
C THR A 117 -0.53 15.48 9.25
N TYR A 118 -1.00 14.26 9.02
CA TYR A 118 -2.26 13.74 9.58
C TYR A 118 -2.02 12.39 10.22
N GLU A 119 -2.52 12.20 11.43
CA GLU A 119 -2.69 10.87 11.97
C GLU A 119 -3.78 10.14 11.18
N VAL A 120 -3.57 8.87 10.88
CA VAL A 120 -4.49 8.09 10.06
C VAL A 120 -4.92 6.82 10.78
N ASN A 121 -6.13 6.40 10.48
CA ASN A 121 -6.67 5.13 10.93
C ASN A 121 -6.62 4.10 9.80
N LEU A 122 -6.56 2.82 10.16
CA LEU A 122 -6.59 1.72 9.21
C LEU A 122 -8.04 1.41 8.83
N VAL A 123 -8.34 1.45 7.55
CA VAL A 123 -9.63 1.04 7.00
C VAL A 123 -9.64 -0.45 6.69
N GLY A 124 -8.60 -0.92 6.02
CA GLY A 124 -8.43 -2.31 5.67
C GLY A 124 -7.05 -2.56 5.07
N PHE A 125 -6.68 -3.82 5.00
CA PHE A 125 -5.47 -4.23 4.31
C PHE A 125 -5.60 -5.66 3.80
N ASP A 126 -4.81 -5.95 2.79
CA ASP A 126 -4.67 -7.26 2.20
C ASP A 126 -3.17 -7.56 2.07
N GLU A 127 -2.70 -8.53 2.84
CA GLU A 127 -1.28 -8.91 2.81
C GLU A 127 -0.91 -9.70 1.56
N GLU A 128 -1.87 -10.40 0.97
CA GLU A 128 -1.66 -11.17 -0.24
C GLU A 128 -1.43 -10.24 -1.43
N GLU A 129 -2.25 -9.22 -1.55
CA GLU A 129 -2.13 -8.17 -2.57
C GLU A 129 -1.14 -7.07 -2.16
N ASP A 130 -0.61 -7.11 -0.94
CA ASP A 130 0.28 -6.09 -0.38
C ASP A 130 -0.31 -4.67 -0.45
N LEU A 131 -1.58 -4.53 -0.13
CA LEU A 131 -2.31 -3.27 -0.13
C LEU A 131 -2.88 -2.92 1.24
N ALA A 132 -2.88 -1.64 1.56
CA ALA A 132 -3.56 -1.09 2.73
C ALA A 132 -4.27 0.21 2.38
N VAL A 133 -5.41 0.44 3.00
CA VAL A 133 -6.17 1.68 2.88
C VAL A 133 -6.24 2.33 4.26
N LEU A 134 -5.83 3.58 4.30
CA LEU A 134 -5.79 4.42 5.48
C LEU A 134 -6.80 5.56 5.33
N LYS A 135 -7.23 6.16 6.44
CA LYS A 135 -8.12 7.31 6.44
C LYS A 135 -7.59 8.41 7.34
N ALA A 136 -7.30 9.55 6.75
CA ALA A 136 -7.11 10.82 7.44
C ALA A 136 -8.46 11.51 7.67
N ASP A 137 -8.48 12.46 8.60
CA ASP A 137 -9.64 13.33 8.84
C ASP A 137 -9.26 14.80 8.61
N PRO A 138 -9.11 15.22 7.32
CA PRO A 138 -8.69 16.57 6.98
C PRO A 138 -9.85 17.55 7.12
N GLN A 139 -9.55 18.77 7.59
CA GLN A 139 -10.53 19.83 7.65
C GLN A 139 -10.79 20.50 6.29
N ASN A 140 -9.83 20.41 5.38
CA ASN A 140 -9.93 20.90 4.02
C ASN A 140 -9.70 19.76 3.02
N PRO A 141 -10.29 19.82 1.83
CA PRO A 141 -10.10 18.80 0.81
C PRO A 141 -8.61 18.57 0.50
N LEU A 142 -8.20 17.30 0.44
CA LEU A 142 -6.87 16.91 0.02
C LEU A 142 -6.79 16.77 -1.51
N PRO A 143 -5.60 16.97 -2.11
CA PRO A 143 -5.39 16.78 -3.54
C PRO A 143 -5.42 15.29 -3.88
N ALA A 144 -6.55 14.79 -4.33
CA ALA A 144 -6.70 13.41 -4.75
C ALA A 144 -6.03 13.16 -6.11
N ALA A 145 -5.40 11.98 -6.26
CA ALA A 145 -4.85 11.56 -7.53
C ALA A 145 -5.95 11.22 -8.54
N GLU A 146 -5.63 11.37 -9.81
CA GLU A 146 -6.43 10.78 -10.90
C GLU A 146 -5.93 9.37 -11.17
N PHE A 147 -6.86 8.41 -11.24
CA PHE A 147 -6.55 7.00 -11.51
C PHE A 147 -6.87 6.66 -12.96
N GLY A 148 -5.94 5.97 -13.61
CA GLY A 148 -6.06 5.53 -14.99
C GLY A 148 -6.55 4.09 -15.10
N ASN A 149 -7.06 3.74 -16.29
CA ASN A 149 -7.44 2.38 -16.62
C ASN A 149 -6.20 1.55 -16.94
N SER A 150 -5.74 0.73 -15.99
CA SER A 150 -4.54 -0.09 -16.16
C SER A 150 -4.72 -1.24 -17.18
N ASP A 151 -5.95 -1.57 -17.57
CA ASP A 151 -6.20 -2.58 -18.60
C ASP A 151 -5.81 -2.11 -20.02
N LEU A 152 -5.65 -0.81 -20.20
CA LEU A 152 -5.21 -0.20 -21.46
C LEU A 152 -3.69 -0.03 -21.57
N VAL A 153 -2.95 -0.32 -20.50
CA VAL A 153 -1.48 -0.18 -20.45
C VAL A 153 -0.83 -1.21 -21.38
N GLN A 154 0.15 -0.76 -22.16
CA GLN A 154 0.89 -1.57 -23.10
C GLN A 154 2.39 -1.56 -22.80
N VAL A 155 3.07 -2.64 -23.17
CA VAL A 155 4.52 -2.71 -23.15
C VAL A 155 5.11 -1.61 -24.03
N GLY A 156 6.05 -0.85 -23.48
CA GLY A 156 6.67 0.30 -24.15
C GLY A 156 6.05 1.65 -23.76
N ASP A 157 4.90 1.67 -23.09
CA ASP A 157 4.33 2.91 -22.56
C ASP A 157 5.29 3.59 -21.58
N THR A 158 5.38 4.90 -21.66
CA THR A 158 6.13 5.69 -20.67
C THR A 158 5.54 5.51 -19.28
N ALA A 159 6.41 5.30 -18.30
CA ALA A 159 6.04 5.18 -16.90
C ALA A 159 6.90 6.06 -16.01
N TYR A 160 6.26 6.66 -15.02
CA TYR A 160 6.91 7.43 -13.96
C TYR A 160 6.58 6.81 -12.61
N ALA A 161 7.50 6.92 -11.68
CA ALA A 161 7.29 6.60 -10.29
C ALA A 161 7.66 7.80 -9.43
N ILE A 162 6.83 8.13 -8.45
CA ILE A 162 7.14 9.15 -7.44
C ILE A 162 7.14 8.47 -6.09
N GLY A 163 8.10 8.82 -5.26
CA GLY A 163 8.22 8.27 -3.93
C GLY A 163 8.99 9.18 -3.00
N ASN A 164 9.05 8.77 -1.74
CA ASN A 164 9.70 9.49 -0.67
C ASN A 164 10.83 8.63 -0.07
N PRO A 165 11.88 8.33 -0.87
CA PRO A 165 12.99 7.53 -0.39
C PRO A 165 13.66 8.25 0.78
N LEU A 166 13.98 7.48 1.83
CA LEU A 166 14.60 8.00 3.06
C LEU A 166 13.76 9.03 3.81
N GLY A 167 12.45 9.05 3.61
CA GLY A 167 11.51 9.88 4.37
C GLY A 167 11.39 11.32 3.90
N VAL A 168 11.18 12.24 4.86
CA VAL A 168 10.78 13.62 4.58
C VAL A 168 11.84 14.42 3.81
N GLU A 169 13.12 14.08 3.96
CA GLU A 169 14.23 14.84 3.34
C GLU A 169 14.36 14.62 1.84
N LEU A 170 13.98 13.43 1.35
CA LEU A 170 14.05 13.09 -0.09
C LEU A 170 12.67 12.83 -0.70
N ARG A 171 11.62 13.37 -0.09
CA ARG A 171 10.26 13.25 -0.63
C ARG A 171 10.15 13.90 -2.02
N GLY A 172 9.24 13.39 -2.82
CA GLY A 172 8.99 13.89 -4.16
C GLY A 172 10.07 13.52 -5.18
N THR A 173 10.80 12.44 -4.94
CA THR A 173 11.74 11.92 -5.94
C THR A 173 10.97 11.21 -7.05
N MET A 174 11.20 11.64 -8.31
CA MET A 174 10.60 11.02 -9.49
C MET A 174 11.64 10.26 -10.29
N THR A 175 11.30 9.06 -10.69
CA THR A 175 12.05 8.28 -11.68
C THR A 175 11.17 7.99 -12.89
N ASN A 176 11.79 7.65 -14.03
CA ASN A 176 11.06 7.29 -15.23
C ASN A 176 11.63 6.04 -15.89
N GLY A 177 10.84 5.45 -16.73
CA GLY A 177 11.15 4.29 -17.52
C GLY A 177 9.99 3.96 -18.44
N ILE A 178 9.84 2.68 -18.72
CA ILE A 178 8.75 2.16 -19.54
C ILE A 178 8.04 1.02 -18.80
N ILE A 179 6.86 0.70 -19.27
CA ILE A 179 6.21 -0.57 -18.94
C ILE A 179 6.96 -1.68 -19.68
N SER A 180 7.59 -2.57 -18.94
CA SER A 180 8.42 -3.66 -19.48
C SER A 180 7.62 -4.94 -19.73
N ALA A 181 6.57 -5.17 -18.94
CA ALA A 181 5.62 -6.26 -19.12
C ALA A 181 4.27 -5.92 -18.49
N VAL A 182 3.21 -6.49 -19.05
CA VAL A 182 1.84 -6.44 -18.50
C VAL A 182 1.41 -7.86 -18.14
N ASN A 183 0.48 -7.98 -17.19
CA ASN A 183 -0.05 -9.26 -16.74
C ASN A 183 1.05 -10.29 -16.37
N ARG A 184 2.13 -9.81 -15.77
CA ARG A 184 3.22 -10.67 -15.34
C ARG A 184 2.78 -11.46 -14.11
N ALA A 185 2.58 -12.77 -14.29
CA ALA A 185 2.33 -13.67 -13.17
C ALA A 185 3.64 -13.92 -12.43
N VAL A 186 3.67 -13.57 -11.17
CA VAL A 186 4.85 -13.74 -10.30
C VAL A 186 4.43 -14.44 -9.03
N GLU A 187 5.19 -15.44 -8.63
CA GLU A 187 4.95 -16.16 -7.40
C GLU A 187 5.65 -15.46 -6.24
N VAL A 188 4.88 -15.12 -5.21
CA VAL A 188 5.35 -14.49 -3.98
C VAL A 188 4.78 -15.25 -2.81
N ASP A 189 5.64 -15.77 -1.93
CA ASP A 189 5.22 -16.51 -0.74
C ASP A 189 4.20 -17.63 -1.04
N GLY A 190 4.38 -18.32 -2.18
CA GLY A 190 3.51 -19.40 -2.62
C GLY A 190 2.18 -18.97 -3.26
N LYS A 191 2.02 -17.66 -3.56
CA LYS A 191 0.84 -17.10 -4.23
C LYS A 191 1.23 -16.42 -5.52
N THR A 192 0.37 -16.54 -6.52
CA THR A 192 0.57 -15.88 -7.82
C THR A 192 -0.10 -14.52 -7.82
N MET A 193 0.71 -13.47 -8.00
CA MET A 193 0.24 -12.10 -8.23
C MET A 193 0.37 -11.75 -9.71
N THR A 194 -0.59 -11.01 -10.24
CA THR A 194 -0.53 -10.48 -11.61
C THR A 194 -0.13 -9.01 -11.56
N LEU A 195 1.05 -8.69 -12.09
CA LEU A 195 1.69 -7.41 -11.88
C LEU A 195 2.03 -6.72 -13.21
N LEU A 196 2.16 -5.39 -13.16
CA LEU A 196 2.88 -4.60 -14.14
C LEU A 196 4.37 -4.66 -13.80
N GLN A 197 5.20 -4.76 -14.84
CA GLN A 197 6.66 -4.65 -14.71
C GLN A 197 7.11 -3.33 -15.34
N THR A 198 8.04 -2.65 -14.70
CA THR A 198 8.61 -1.38 -15.19
C THR A 198 10.12 -1.33 -15.03
N SER A 199 10.78 -0.60 -15.92
CA SER A 199 12.20 -0.24 -15.83
C SER A 199 12.46 1.04 -15.02
N ALA A 200 11.40 1.78 -14.61
CA ALA A 200 11.56 2.90 -13.70
C ALA A 200 12.22 2.42 -12.40
N ALA A 201 13.23 3.16 -11.93
CA ALA A 201 13.95 2.78 -10.72
C ALA A 201 13.04 2.82 -9.50
N LEU A 202 12.89 1.67 -8.84
CA LEU A 202 12.14 1.52 -7.60
C LEU A 202 13.09 1.12 -6.46
N ASN A 203 12.81 1.60 -5.27
CA ASN A 203 13.53 1.30 -4.04
C ASN A 203 12.57 1.29 -2.85
N ASN A 204 13.07 1.02 -1.65
CA ASN A 204 12.24 0.95 -0.43
C ASN A 204 11.39 2.21 -0.20
N GLY A 205 11.87 3.38 -0.63
CA GLY A 205 11.13 4.63 -0.47
C GLY A 205 9.96 4.81 -1.44
N ASN A 206 9.96 4.11 -2.58
CA ASN A 206 8.88 4.20 -3.58
C ASN A 206 7.75 3.19 -3.32
N SER A 207 7.96 2.25 -2.43
CA SER A 207 6.98 1.21 -2.10
C SER A 207 5.69 1.84 -1.55
N GLY A 208 4.57 1.47 -2.12
CA GLY A 208 3.25 2.07 -1.84
C GLY A 208 2.95 3.33 -2.65
N GLY A 209 3.93 3.88 -3.35
CA GLY A 209 3.77 5.03 -4.22
C GLY A 209 3.20 4.69 -5.60
N PRO A 210 2.86 5.73 -6.39
CA PRO A 210 2.22 5.55 -7.68
C PRO A 210 3.19 5.15 -8.78
N LEU A 211 2.76 4.24 -9.64
CA LEU A 211 3.22 4.12 -11.02
C LEU A 211 2.27 4.92 -11.90
N ILE A 212 2.79 5.78 -12.76
CA ILE A 212 2.06 6.86 -13.40
C ILE A 212 2.27 6.79 -14.91
N ASN A 213 1.22 6.99 -15.69
CA ASN A 213 1.32 7.11 -17.14
C ASN A 213 1.67 8.55 -17.57
N GLU A 214 1.89 8.76 -18.87
CA GLU A 214 2.23 10.06 -19.43
C GLU A 214 1.07 11.08 -19.44
N TYR A 215 -0.12 10.69 -19.00
CA TYR A 215 -1.28 11.58 -18.79
C TYR A 215 -1.41 12.02 -17.33
N GLY A 216 -0.47 11.66 -16.47
CA GLY A 216 -0.51 11.98 -15.05
C GLY A 216 -1.57 11.19 -14.28
N GLN A 217 -1.89 10.00 -14.73
CA GLN A 217 -2.83 9.09 -14.07
C GLN A 217 -2.07 7.97 -13.38
N VAL A 218 -2.50 7.62 -12.18
CA VAL A 218 -1.97 6.48 -11.44
C VAL A 218 -2.55 5.20 -12.03
N ILE A 219 -1.67 4.34 -12.54
CA ILE A 219 -2.03 3.07 -13.17
C ILE A 219 -1.64 1.86 -12.33
N GLY A 220 -0.85 2.06 -11.29
CA GLY A 220 -0.43 1.00 -10.38
C GLY A 220 0.13 1.53 -9.08
N ILE A 221 0.26 0.63 -8.13
CA ILE A 221 0.92 0.88 -6.83
C ILE A 221 2.19 0.05 -6.78
N ASN A 222 3.32 0.73 -6.64
CA ASN A 222 4.64 0.10 -6.62
C ASN A 222 4.78 -0.82 -5.40
N THR A 223 5.35 -1.99 -5.61
CA THR A 223 5.64 -2.95 -4.54
C THR A 223 7.06 -3.49 -4.67
N LEU A 224 7.74 -3.64 -3.53
CA LEU A 224 9.06 -4.26 -3.45
C LEU A 224 9.04 -5.64 -2.81
N LYS A 225 7.86 -6.16 -2.45
CA LYS A 225 7.72 -7.48 -1.83
C LYS A 225 8.33 -8.60 -2.68
N MET A 226 8.56 -8.32 -3.95
CA MET A 226 9.07 -9.25 -4.96
C MET A 226 10.59 -9.41 -5.01
N SER A 227 11.34 -8.51 -4.38
CA SER A 227 12.81 -8.50 -4.48
C SER A 227 13.52 -9.45 -3.51
N THR A 228 12.79 -10.25 -2.71
CA THR A 228 13.35 -11.00 -1.58
C THR A 228 13.29 -12.52 -1.72
N THR A 229 13.10 -13.10 -2.90
CA THR A 229 13.04 -14.56 -3.05
C THR A 229 14.39 -15.27 -3.08
N ASP A 230 15.50 -14.57 -2.95
CA ASP A 230 16.79 -15.21 -2.69
C ASP A 230 17.75 -14.29 -1.93
N SER A 231 18.43 -14.88 -0.99
CA SER A 231 19.33 -14.38 0.05
C SER A 231 20.57 -13.56 -0.43
N THR A 232 20.41 -12.75 -1.45
CA THR A 232 21.36 -11.71 -1.83
C THR A 232 20.59 -10.41 -2.04
N GLU A 233 20.93 -9.39 -1.30
CA GLU A 233 20.36 -8.02 -1.32
C GLU A 233 20.57 -7.28 -2.65
N ALA A 234 20.52 -7.96 -3.78
CA ALA A 234 20.61 -7.34 -5.07
C ALA A 234 19.21 -7.02 -5.59
N THR A 235 18.78 -5.78 -5.41
CA THR A 235 17.78 -5.20 -6.30
C THR A 235 18.29 -5.34 -7.72
N VAL A 236 17.63 -6.16 -8.54
CA VAL A 236 17.97 -6.28 -9.96
C VAL A 236 17.62 -4.95 -10.60
N GLU A 237 18.63 -4.19 -10.99
CA GLU A 237 18.47 -2.90 -11.63
C GLU A 237 17.59 -3.03 -12.89
N GLY A 238 16.61 -2.16 -13.03
CA GLY A 238 15.68 -2.18 -14.16
C GLY A 238 14.54 -3.18 -14.06
N LEU A 239 14.33 -3.79 -12.89
CA LEU A 239 13.22 -4.71 -12.64
C LEU A 239 12.38 -4.21 -11.47
N GLY A 240 11.32 -3.49 -11.76
CA GLY A 240 10.33 -3.01 -10.81
C GLY A 240 8.95 -3.61 -11.07
N PHE A 241 8.14 -3.74 -10.02
CA PHE A 241 6.79 -4.27 -10.10
C PHE A 241 5.78 -3.34 -9.45
N ALA A 242 4.57 -3.32 -10.01
CA ALA A 242 3.45 -2.58 -9.47
C ALA A 242 2.15 -3.39 -9.60
N LEU A 243 1.30 -3.24 -8.59
CA LEU A 243 -0.06 -3.76 -8.63
C LEU A 243 -0.90 -2.92 -9.58
N PRO A 244 -1.54 -3.52 -10.62
CA PRO A 244 -2.41 -2.77 -11.50
C PRO A 244 -3.57 -2.17 -10.74
N ILE A 245 -3.86 -0.89 -10.96
CA ILE A 245 -4.89 -0.20 -10.19
C ILE A 245 -6.30 -0.74 -10.44
N SER A 246 -6.57 -1.26 -11.64
CA SER A 246 -7.86 -1.88 -11.99
C SER A 246 -8.14 -3.17 -11.20
N SER A 247 -7.10 -3.77 -10.58
CA SER A 247 -7.26 -4.92 -9.67
C SER A 247 -7.65 -4.51 -8.25
N VAL A 248 -7.61 -3.21 -7.93
CA VAL A 248 -7.86 -2.61 -6.62
C VAL A 248 -9.29 -2.06 -6.57
N SER A 249 -10.28 -2.82 -6.90
CA SER A 249 -11.69 -2.35 -6.95
C SER A 249 -12.56 -3.02 -5.88
#